data_5b113d739c875fdd5718d7e71a146771
#
_entry.id   5b113d739c875fdd5718d7e71a146771
#
_cell.length_a   1.000
_cell.length_b   1.000
_cell.length_c   1.000
_cell.angle_alpha   90.00
_cell.angle_beta   90.00
_cell.angle_gamma   90.00
#
_symmetry.space_group_name_H-M   'P 1'
#
loop_
_entity.id
_entity.type
_entity.pdbx_description
1 polymer ?
#
loop_
_entity_poly.entity_id
_entity_poly.type
_entity_poly.pdbx_seq_one_letter_code
_entity_poly.pdbx_strand_id
1 'polypeptide(L)'
;QYAAEKSMFRMKDLARYLNARVLHGAEFLDVSRVKELVVAGRSATHMVERFKAGAVIIASGDREDVMMATALRVISGTPLAGLILTCNEVPSPNLQALIAPALKTQVPILLTEHDTFNTANILSHMPNGVPADDLSRMGSMVDYVAENLQINALLQNLDQPKDMRLSPPAFRYRMMQLARAANKRIVLPEGTEPRTI
;
A
#
# COMPACT_ATOMS: atom_id res chain seq x y z
N GLN A 1 -10.84 -16.05 -1.28
CA GLN A 1 -10.68 -14.85 -0.43
C GLN A 1 -9.24 -14.37 -0.59
N TYR A 2 -9.02 -13.39 -1.45
CA TYR A 2 -7.74 -12.72 -1.62
C TYR A 2 -7.30 -12.25 -0.24
N ALA A 3 -6.12 -12.67 0.21
CA ALA A 3 -5.66 -12.30 1.52
C ALA A 3 -5.55 -10.78 1.58
N ALA A 4 -6.52 -10.13 2.20
CA ALA A 4 -6.63 -8.68 2.30
C ALA A 4 -5.35 -8.04 2.86
N GLU A 5 -4.54 -8.82 3.58
CA GLU A 5 -3.24 -8.40 4.10
C GLU A 5 -2.17 -8.14 3.03
N LYS A 6 -2.28 -8.77 1.86
CA LYS A 6 -1.27 -8.64 0.79
C LYS A 6 -1.49 -7.43 -0.14
N SER A 7 -2.65 -6.79 -0.05
CA SER A 7 -3.01 -5.63 -0.89
C SER A 7 -2.91 -4.27 -0.20
N MET A 8 -2.31 -4.21 0.99
CA MET A 8 -2.31 -3.00 1.81
C MET A 8 -1.26 -2.00 1.37
N PHE A 9 -1.67 -0.73 1.33
CA PHE A 9 -0.76 0.40 1.15
C PHE A 9 0.22 0.51 2.32
N ARG A 10 1.38 1.09 2.06
CA ARG A 10 2.33 1.51 3.11
C ARG A 10 2.01 2.94 3.54
N MET A 11 2.40 3.30 4.74
CA MET A 11 2.34 4.71 5.16
C MET A 11 3.13 5.64 4.23
N LYS A 12 4.20 5.15 3.61
CA LYS A 12 4.96 5.85 2.57
C LYS A 12 4.11 6.22 1.35
N ASP A 13 3.22 5.32 0.94
CA ASP A 13 2.35 5.56 -0.21
C ASP A 13 1.31 6.64 0.12
N LEU A 14 0.75 6.63 1.34
CA LEU A 14 -0.14 7.67 1.83
C LEU A 14 0.60 9.03 1.93
N ALA A 15 1.82 9.03 2.47
CA ALA A 15 2.63 10.24 2.58
C ALA A 15 2.89 10.88 1.20
N ARG A 16 3.22 10.07 0.20
CA ARG A 16 3.43 10.54 -1.18
C ARG A 16 2.13 11.09 -1.79
N TYR A 17 1.03 10.36 -1.62
CA TYR A 17 -0.25 10.72 -2.24
C TYR A 17 -0.85 12.00 -1.67
N LEU A 18 -0.66 12.24 -0.37
CA LEU A 18 -1.06 13.46 0.31
C LEU A 18 -0.04 14.60 0.20
N ASN A 19 1.13 14.36 -0.38
CA ASN A 19 2.29 15.25 -0.27
C ASN A 19 2.55 15.68 1.19
N ALA A 20 2.41 14.73 2.11
CA ALA A 20 2.45 14.99 3.55
C ALA A 20 3.89 15.06 4.05
N ARG A 21 4.13 15.95 5.00
CA ARG A 21 5.39 16.06 5.73
C ARG A 21 5.44 14.97 6.81
N VAL A 22 6.58 14.30 6.93
CA VAL A 22 6.82 13.33 8.00
C VAL A 22 7.28 14.07 9.24
N LEU A 23 6.50 13.99 10.32
CA LEU A 23 6.87 14.57 11.61
C LEU A 23 7.70 13.60 12.44
N HIS A 24 7.39 12.30 12.35
CA HIS A 24 8.05 11.26 13.14
C HIS A 24 7.99 9.91 12.42
N GLY A 25 8.97 9.03 12.71
CA GLY A 25 8.95 7.62 12.29
C GLY A 25 9.17 7.41 10.79
N ALA A 26 10.01 8.24 10.16
CA ALA A 26 10.33 8.14 8.73
C ALA A 26 10.86 6.74 8.34
N GLU A 27 11.61 6.10 9.23
CA GLU A 27 12.17 4.75 9.08
C GLU A 27 11.10 3.65 9.03
N PHE A 28 9.89 3.91 9.54
CA PHE A 28 8.80 2.94 9.57
C PHE A 28 7.82 3.08 8.41
N LEU A 29 7.95 4.09 7.56
CA LEU A 29 7.03 4.36 6.46
C LEU A 29 6.90 3.20 5.47
N ASP A 30 8.00 2.50 5.19
CA ASP A 30 8.00 1.37 4.24
C ASP A 30 7.41 0.08 4.83
N VAL A 31 7.50 -0.10 6.14
CA VAL A 31 7.07 -1.34 6.81
C VAL A 31 5.67 -1.25 7.38
N SER A 32 5.19 -0.04 7.69
CA SER A 32 3.85 0.17 8.27
C SER A 32 2.76 -0.01 7.22
N ARG A 33 2.04 -1.14 7.29
CA ARG A 33 0.95 -1.50 6.37
C ARG A 33 -0.41 -1.03 6.89
N VAL A 34 -1.18 -0.39 6.02
CA VAL A 34 -2.48 0.22 6.33
C VAL A 34 -3.60 -0.77 6.07
N LYS A 35 -4.31 -1.18 7.12
CA LYS A 35 -5.49 -2.05 7.05
C LYS A 35 -6.80 -1.26 6.98
N GLU A 36 -6.87 -0.18 7.71
CA GLU A 36 -8.08 0.63 7.86
C GLU A 36 -7.72 2.10 8.02
N LEU A 37 -8.53 2.97 7.43
CA LEU A 37 -8.50 4.41 7.69
C LEU A 37 -9.60 4.76 8.69
N VAL A 38 -9.23 5.39 9.79
CA VAL A 38 -10.14 5.78 10.87
C VAL A 38 -10.14 7.30 11.02
N VAL A 39 -11.21 7.95 10.57
CA VAL A 39 -11.40 9.40 10.78
C VAL A 39 -11.89 9.63 12.20
N ALA A 40 -11.15 10.42 12.98
CA ALA A 40 -11.48 10.73 14.37
C ALA A 40 -12.53 11.85 14.47
N GLY A 41 -13.72 11.59 13.97
CA GLY A 41 -14.84 12.54 13.98
C GLY A 41 -15.60 12.65 15.31
N ARG A 42 -15.29 11.79 16.30
CA ARG A 42 -15.91 11.80 17.65
C ARG A 42 -14.82 11.96 18.70
N SER A 43 -15.21 12.15 19.96
CA SER A 43 -14.24 12.19 21.08
C SER A 43 -13.42 10.89 21.16
N ALA A 44 -12.20 10.99 21.65
CA ALA A 44 -11.26 9.88 21.75
C ALA A 44 -11.84 8.67 22.50
N THR A 45 -12.62 8.89 23.57
CA THR A 45 -13.27 7.84 24.36
C THR A 45 -14.21 6.97 23.54
N HIS A 46 -14.90 7.55 22.54
CA HIS A 46 -15.81 6.84 21.64
C HIS A 46 -15.11 6.23 20.41
N MET A 47 -13.86 6.62 20.18
CA MET A 47 -13.09 6.17 19.00
C MET A 47 -12.04 5.13 19.33
N VAL A 48 -11.63 5.02 20.59
CA VAL A 48 -10.51 4.17 21.01
C VAL A 48 -10.66 2.70 20.64
N GLU A 49 -11.89 2.20 20.56
CA GLU A 49 -12.19 0.83 20.11
C GLU A 49 -11.87 0.60 18.62
N ARG A 50 -11.85 1.66 17.83
CA ARG A 50 -11.48 1.64 16.42
C ARG A 50 -9.96 1.69 16.20
N PHE A 51 -9.18 2.03 17.22
CA PHE A 51 -7.72 2.09 17.17
C PHE A 51 -7.14 0.68 17.28
N LYS A 52 -7.23 -0.05 16.17
CA LYS A 52 -6.83 -1.46 16.05
C LYS A 52 -5.52 -1.61 15.30
N ALA A 53 -4.95 -2.81 15.37
CA ALA A 53 -3.73 -3.16 14.65
C ALA A 53 -3.86 -2.87 13.14
N GLY A 54 -2.92 -2.10 12.60
CA GLY A 54 -2.92 -1.67 11.19
C GLY A 54 -3.84 -0.51 10.86
N ALA A 55 -4.53 0.10 11.83
CA ALA A 55 -5.32 1.30 11.59
C ALA A 55 -4.43 2.54 11.43
N VAL A 56 -4.80 3.42 10.51
CA VAL A 56 -4.30 4.80 10.40
C VAL A 56 -5.38 5.73 10.96
N ILE A 57 -4.99 6.53 11.93
CA ILE A 57 -5.88 7.51 12.54
C ILE A 57 -5.72 8.84 11.80
N ILE A 58 -6.81 9.45 11.38
CA ILE A 58 -6.84 10.75 10.72
C ILE A 58 -7.54 11.73 11.66
N ALA A 59 -6.85 12.75 12.09
CA ALA A 59 -7.36 13.76 13.01
C ALA A 59 -6.79 15.15 12.70
N SER A 60 -7.53 16.20 13.04
CA SER A 60 -6.96 17.54 13.05
C SER A 60 -5.83 17.66 14.10
N GLY A 61 -4.82 18.45 13.83
CA GLY A 61 -3.66 18.58 14.70
C GLY A 61 -3.94 19.27 16.04
N ASP A 62 -5.12 19.88 16.22
CA ASP A 62 -5.62 20.41 17.50
C ASP A 62 -6.33 19.36 18.38
N ARG A 63 -6.54 18.15 17.85
CA ARG A 63 -7.19 17.05 18.58
C ARG A 63 -6.21 16.32 19.52
N GLU A 64 -5.78 17.02 20.56
CA GLU A 64 -4.84 16.50 21.57
C GLU A 64 -5.38 15.25 22.27
N ASP A 65 -6.70 15.15 22.46
CA ASP A 65 -7.38 13.98 23.02
C ASP A 65 -7.14 12.70 22.17
N VAL A 66 -7.23 12.84 20.85
CA VAL A 66 -7.00 11.74 19.91
C VAL A 66 -5.53 11.32 19.90
N MET A 67 -4.61 12.29 19.94
CA MET A 67 -3.18 12.01 19.98
C MET A 67 -2.78 11.27 21.25
N MET A 68 -3.28 11.71 22.41
CA MET A 68 -3.06 11.00 23.67
C MET A 68 -3.63 9.60 23.66
N ALA A 69 -4.85 9.41 23.15
CA ALA A 69 -5.47 8.08 23.03
C ALA A 69 -4.68 7.18 22.07
N THR A 70 -4.20 7.72 20.96
CA THR A 70 -3.32 7.01 20.02
C THR A 70 -2.04 6.57 20.71
N ALA A 71 -1.37 7.47 21.43
CA ALA A 71 -0.14 7.19 22.16
C ALA A 71 -0.35 6.09 23.22
N LEU A 72 -1.42 6.14 24.00
CA LEU A 72 -1.77 5.13 24.99
C LEU A 72 -2.04 3.76 24.35
N ARG A 73 -2.74 3.72 23.22
CA ARG A 73 -2.97 2.45 22.50
C ARG A 73 -1.68 1.84 21.99
N VAL A 74 -0.76 2.65 21.51
CA VAL A 74 0.55 2.20 21.04
C VAL A 74 1.39 1.66 22.19
N ILE A 75 1.47 2.40 23.32
CA ILE A 75 2.18 1.94 24.52
C ILE A 75 1.57 0.64 25.07
N SER A 76 0.24 0.47 24.95
CA SER A 76 -0.46 -0.75 25.35
C SER A 76 -0.23 -1.93 24.38
N GLY A 77 0.65 -1.78 23.38
CA GLY A 77 1.04 -2.86 22.47
C GLY A 77 0.14 -3.00 21.24
N THR A 78 -0.72 -2.02 20.92
CA THR A 78 -1.49 -2.07 19.68
C THR A 78 -0.64 -1.51 18.52
N PRO A 79 -0.26 -2.31 17.52
CA PRO A 79 0.56 -1.85 16.40
C PRO A 79 -0.29 -1.07 15.38
N LEU A 80 -0.51 0.22 15.63
CA LEU A 80 -1.15 1.11 14.68
C LEU A 80 -0.25 1.30 13.45
N ALA A 81 -0.84 1.50 12.27
CA ALA A 81 -0.08 1.76 11.06
C ALA A 81 0.47 3.19 11.03
N GLY A 82 -0.25 4.16 11.60
CA GLY A 82 0.20 5.54 11.65
C GLY A 82 -0.85 6.52 12.16
N LEU A 83 -0.43 7.78 12.27
CA LEU A 83 -1.28 8.93 12.56
C LEU A 83 -1.09 9.98 11.46
N ILE A 84 -2.18 10.53 10.96
CA ILE A 84 -2.18 11.64 10.00
C ILE A 84 -2.83 12.84 10.68
N LEU A 85 -2.04 13.89 10.87
CA LEU A 85 -2.49 15.19 11.36
C LEU A 85 -2.86 16.06 10.17
N THR A 86 -4.01 16.69 10.24
CA THR A 86 -4.58 17.53 9.18
C THR A 86 -4.55 19.00 9.53
N CYS A 87 -4.93 19.88 8.59
CA CYS A 87 -4.98 21.33 8.74
C CYS A 87 -3.62 22.02 8.95
N ASN A 88 -2.52 21.34 8.66
CA ASN A 88 -1.14 21.81 8.91
C ASN A 88 -0.89 22.21 10.39
N GLU A 89 -1.67 21.68 11.31
CA GLU A 89 -1.54 21.98 12.72
C GLU A 89 -0.58 21.00 13.41
N VAL A 90 0.48 21.55 13.99
CA VAL A 90 1.49 20.77 14.71
C VAL A 90 1.13 20.75 16.18
N PRO A 91 1.18 19.57 16.85
CA PRO A 91 0.92 19.46 18.29
C PRO A 91 1.80 20.39 19.12
N SER A 92 1.27 20.86 20.25
CA SER A 92 2.02 21.69 21.17
C SER A 92 3.31 20.98 21.64
N PRO A 93 4.42 21.72 21.90
CA PRO A 93 5.65 21.12 22.41
C PRO A 93 5.46 20.30 23.68
N ASN A 94 4.56 20.74 24.57
CA ASN A 94 4.22 20.03 25.80
C ASN A 94 3.58 18.66 25.51
N LEU A 95 2.64 18.62 24.54
CA LEU A 95 2.03 17.37 24.12
C LEU A 95 3.05 16.45 23.45
N GLN A 96 3.89 16.99 22.57
CA GLN A 96 4.96 16.21 21.94
C GLN A 96 5.88 15.56 22.97
N ALA A 97 6.28 16.31 24.00
CA ALA A 97 7.09 15.77 25.10
C ALA A 97 6.36 14.67 25.88
N LEU A 98 5.05 14.84 26.12
CA LEU A 98 4.24 13.88 26.84
C LEU A 98 4.09 12.55 26.09
N ILE A 99 3.86 12.61 24.77
CA ILE A 99 3.68 11.42 23.92
C ILE A 99 5.00 10.84 23.39
N ALA A 100 6.14 11.49 23.67
CA ALA A 100 7.46 11.07 23.19
C ALA A 100 7.80 9.58 23.46
N PRO A 101 7.43 8.98 24.61
CA PRO A 101 7.63 7.53 24.81
C PRO A 101 6.89 6.66 23.79
N ALA A 102 5.67 7.08 23.40
CA ALA A 102 4.90 6.38 22.35
C ALA A 102 5.51 6.58 20.97
N LEU A 103 6.07 7.75 20.71
CA LEU A 103 6.72 8.06 19.44
C LEU A 103 8.00 7.24 19.18
N LYS A 104 8.63 6.72 20.24
CA LYS A 104 9.76 5.77 20.12
C LYS A 104 9.33 4.39 19.61
N THR A 105 8.03 4.14 19.55
CA THR A 105 7.47 2.94 18.95
C THR A 105 7.32 3.10 17.43
N GLN A 106 7.08 2.01 16.73
CA GLN A 106 7.08 1.96 15.26
C GLN A 106 5.85 2.61 14.59
N VAL A 107 5.45 3.82 15.02
CA VAL A 107 4.26 4.51 14.49
C VAL A 107 4.66 5.82 13.80
N PRO A 108 4.61 5.89 12.47
CA PRO A 108 4.87 7.12 11.74
C PRO A 108 3.75 8.14 11.92
N ILE A 109 4.13 9.43 12.00
CA ILE A 109 3.23 10.57 12.07
C ILE A 109 3.44 11.45 10.85
N LEU A 110 2.36 11.64 10.10
CA LEU A 110 2.32 12.52 8.93
C LEU A 110 1.56 13.81 9.25
N LEU A 111 1.93 14.88 8.59
CA LEU A 111 1.23 16.16 8.62
C LEU A 111 0.86 16.57 7.20
N THR A 112 -0.40 16.91 6.97
CA THR A 112 -0.88 17.42 5.69
C THR A 112 -1.56 18.77 5.84
N GLU A 113 -1.52 19.57 4.77
CA GLU A 113 -2.20 20.88 4.70
C GLU A 113 -3.72 20.71 4.49
N HIS A 114 -4.15 19.58 3.96
CA HIS A 114 -5.56 19.29 3.76
C HIS A 114 -6.31 19.22 5.08
N ASP A 115 -7.59 19.60 5.06
CA ASP A 115 -8.49 19.34 6.18
C ASP A 115 -8.81 17.84 6.30
N THR A 116 -9.47 17.47 7.40
CA THR A 116 -9.76 16.05 7.71
C THR A 116 -10.66 15.39 6.67
N PHE A 117 -11.65 16.13 6.15
CA PHE A 117 -12.57 15.60 5.13
C PHE A 117 -11.86 15.37 3.80
N ASN A 118 -11.12 16.37 3.32
CA ASN A 118 -10.36 16.28 2.08
C ASN A 118 -9.29 15.18 2.17
N THR A 119 -8.59 15.08 3.30
CA THR A 119 -7.61 14.00 3.53
C THR A 119 -8.26 12.62 3.41
N ALA A 120 -9.39 12.40 4.06
CA ALA A 120 -10.10 11.12 3.99
C ALA A 120 -10.61 10.85 2.56
N ASN A 121 -11.14 11.86 1.89
CA ASN A 121 -11.63 11.76 0.51
C ASN A 121 -10.50 11.42 -0.46
N ILE A 122 -9.37 12.11 -0.41
CA ILE A 122 -8.19 11.84 -1.23
C ILE A 122 -7.73 10.38 -1.04
N LEU A 123 -7.59 9.93 0.20
CA LEU A 123 -7.14 8.58 0.50
C LEU A 123 -8.15 7.49 0.08
N SER A 124 -9.45 7.77 0.14
CA SER A 124 -10.50 6.83 -0.31
C SER A 124 -10.50 6.61 -1.82
N HIS A 125 -9.99 7.57 -2.59
CA HIS A 125 -9.87 7.49 -4.05
C HIS A 125 -8.45 7.11 -4.52
N MET A 126 -7.60 6.69 -3.61
CA MET A 126 -6.24 6.27 -3.94
C MET A 126 -6.26 5.06 -4.89
N PRO A 127 -5.55 5.09 -6.02
CA PRO A 127 -5.55 4.00 -6.97
C PRO A 127 -4.93 2.74 -6.38
N ASN A 128 -5.57 1.58 -6.57
CA ASN A 128 -5.13 0.29 -6.04
C ASN A 128 -3.87 -0.29 -6.73
N GLY A 129 -3.19 0.49 -7.55
CA GLY A 129 -1.93 0.08 -8.18
C GLY A 129 -0.86 -0.32 -7.16
N VAL A 130 0.01 -1.25 -7.56
CA VAL A 130 1.18 -1.61 -6.75
C VAL A 130 2.32 -0.67 -7.14
N PRO A 131 2.84 0.14 -6.20
CA PRO A 131 4.01 0.96 -6.48
C PRO A 131 5.20 0.11 -6.91
N ALA A 132 6.00 0.61 -7.88
CA ALA A 132 7.13 -0.13 -8.42
C ALA A 132 8.22 -0.44 -7.37
N ASP A 133 8.27 0.34 -6.30
CA ASP A 133 9.20 0.17 -5.18
C ASP A 133 8.66 -0.72 -4.06
N ASP A 134 7.41 -1.22 -4.15
CA ASP A 134 6.85 -2.19 -3.20
C ASP A 134 7.05 -3.63 -3.69
N LEU A 135 8.30 -4.08 -3.66
CA LEU A 135 8.69 -5.41 -4.12
C LEU A 135 7.97 -6.54 -3.36
N SER A 136 7.70 -6.35 -2.07
CA SER A 136 7.00 -7.34 -1.25
C SER A 136 5.56 -7.54 -1.72
N ARG A 137 4.82 -6.45 -1.97
CA ARG A 137 3.46 -6.50 -2.49
C ARG A 137 3.43 -7.03 -3.92
N MET A 138 4.40 -6.63 -4.75
CA MET A 138 4.54 -7.12 -6.12
C MET A 138 4.77 -8.63 -6.14
N GLY A 139 5.70 -9.16 -5.34
CA GLY A 139 5.95 -10.59 -5.22
C GLY A 139 4.68 -11.35 -4.80
N SER A 140 4.00 -10.89 -3.75
CA SER A 140 2.74 -11.49 -3.30
C SER A 140 1.64 -11.49 -4.36
N MET A 141 1.55 -10.45 -5.18
CA MET A 141 0.59 -10.40 -6.29
C MET A 141 0.95 -11.39 -7.40
N VAL A 142 2.24 -11.51 -7.73
CA VAL A 142 2.73 -12.47 -8.72
C VAL A 142 2.43 -13.90 -8.27
N ASP A 143 2.73 -14.23 -7.01
CA ASP A 143 2.45 -15.55 -6.44
C ASP A 143 0.95 -15.85 -6.47
N TYR A 144 0.11 -14.91 -6.05
CA TYR A 144 -1.35 -15.06 -6.09
C TYR A 144 -1.87 -15.30 -7.51
N VAL A 145 -1.39 -14.52 -8.47
CA VAL A 145 -1.77 -14.71 -9.88
C VAL A 145 -1.31 -16.06 -10.38
N ALA A 146 -0.08 -16.49 -10.05
CA ALA A 146 0.46 -17.79 -10.45
C ALA A 146 -0.36 -18.97 -9.88
N GLU A 147 -0.76 -18.88 -8.61
CA GLU A 147 -1.56 -19.90 -7.92
C GLU A 147 -3.00 -20.00 -8.45
N ASN A 148 -3.58 -18.89 -8.93
CA ASN A 148 -4.98 -18.83 -9.36
C ASN A 148 -5.17 -18.85 -10.88
N LEU A 149 -4.10 -18.72 -11.67
CA LEU A 149 -4.15 -18.87 -13.12
C LEU A 149 -4.30 -20.34 -13.49
N GLN A 150 -5.43 -20.68 -14.10
CA GLN A 150 -5.64 -21.98 -14.71
C GLN A 150 -4.83 -22.07 -16.02
N ILE A 151 -3.51 -22.19 -15.89
CA ILE A 151 -2.56 -22.20 -17.02
C ILE A 151 -2.95 -23.29 -18.04
N ASN A 152 -3.40 -24.46 -17.57
CA ASN A 152 -3.83 -25.55 -18.44
C ASN A 152 -5.05 -25.19 -19.31
N ALA A 153 -6.02 -24.46 -18.76
CA ALA A 153 -7.18 -23.98 -19.53
C ALA A 153 -6.78 -22.90 -20.56
N LEU A 154 -5.81 -22.05 -20.21
CA LEU A 154 -5.24 -21.08 -21.15
C LEU A 154 -4.44 -21.77 -22.26
N LEU A 155 -3.63 -22.78 -21.93
CA LEU A 155 -2.85 -23.54 -22.91
C LEU A 155 -3.74 -24.33 -23.84
N GLN A 156 -4.80 -24.99 -23.37
CA GLN A 156 -5.77 -25.72 -24.21
C GLN A 156 -6.46 -24.78 -25.21
N ASN A 157 -6.73 -23.55 -24.85
CA ASN A 157 -7.28 -22.54 -25.78
C ASN A 157 -6.23 -21.99 -26.76
N LEU A 158 -4.93 -22.19 -26.48
CA LEU A 158 -3.82 -21.75 -27.32
C LEU A 158 -3.43 -22.81 -28.36
N ASP A 159 -3.68 -24.07 -28.08
CA ASP A 159 -3.38 -25.21 -28.97
C ASP A 159 -4.41 -25.38 -30.11
N GLN A 160 -5.48 -24.59 -30.12
CA GLN A 160 -6.33 -24.54 -31.31
C GLN A 160 -5.61 -23.74 -32.41
N PRO A 161 -5.36 -24.35 -33.58
CA PRO A 161 -4.75 -23.65 -34.71
C PRO A 161 -5.77 -22.70 -35.33
N LYS A 162 -5.94 -21.54 -34.68
CA LYS A 162 -6.56 -20.38 -35.35
C LYS A 162 -5.43 -19.62 -36.00
N ASP A 163 -5.58 -19.34 -37.30
CA ASP A 163 -4.76 -18.43 -38.12
C ASP A 163 -4.56 -17.06 -37.46
N MET A 164 -3.93 -17.00 -36.31
CA MET A 164 -3.55 -15.77 -35.67
C MET A 164 -2.10 -15.44 -36.03
N ARG A 165 -1.95 -14.69 -37.11
CA ARG A 165 -0.71 -13.98 -37.41
C ARG A 165 -0.45 -12.99 -36.26
N LEU A 166 0.40 -13.39 -35.32
CA LEU A 166 0.79 -12.51 -34.23
C LEU A 166 1.68 -11.40 -34.81
N SER A 167 1.36 -10.15 -34.49
CA SER A 167 2.30 -9.06 -34.77
C SER A 167 3.63 -9.28 -34.01
N PRO A 168 4.77 -8.79 -34.50
CA PRO A 168 6.07 -8.98 -33.86
C PRO A 168 6.09 -8.64 -32.37
N PRO A 169 5.47 -7.54 -31.90
CA PRO A 169 5.39 -7.24 -30.47
C PRO A 169 4.57 -8.28 -29.68
N ALA A 170 3.44 -8.73 -30.24
CA ALA A 170 2.58 -9.72 -29.59
C ALA A 170 3.27 -11.10 -29.51
N PHE A 171 4.05 -11.47 -30.52
CA PHE A 171 4.86 -12.69 -30.51
C PHE A 171 5.95 -12.63 -29.43
N ARG A 172 6.71 -11.52 -29.33
CA ARG A 172 7.74 -11.32 -28.28
C ARG A 172 7.13 -11.39 -26.91
N TYR A 173 6.00 -10.70 -26.68
CA TYR A 173 5.29 -10.75 -25.41
C TYR A 173 4.85 -12.16 -25.04
N ARG A 174 4.27 -12.90 -25.97
CA ARG A 174 3.84 -14.30 -25.77
C ARG A 174 5.00 -15.22 -25.47
N MET A 175 6.13 -15.09 -26.18
CA MET A 175 7.34 -15.89 -25.93
C MET A 175 7.92 -15.60 -24.54
N MET A 176 7.93 -14.33 -24.09
CA MET A 176 8.35 -13.98 -22.75
C MET A 176 7.44 -14.57 -21.66
N GLN A 177 6.13 -14.59 -21.89
CA GLN A 177 5.17 -15.22 -20.98
C GLN A 177 5.39 -16.73 -20.86
N LEU A 178 5.56 -17.42 -21.99
CA LEU A 178 5.83 -18.84 -22.02
C LEU A 178 7.17 -19.20 -21.36
N ALA A 179 8.20 -18.39 -21.58
CA ALA A 179 9.50 -18.56 -20.94
C ALA A 179 9.43 -18.44 -19.42
N ARG A 180 8.69 -17.45 -18.93
CA ARG A 180 8.45 -17.24 -17.49
C ARG A 180 7.66 -18.40 -16.88
N ALA A 181 6.59 -18.83 -17.54
CA ALA A 181 5.78 -19.96 -17.08
C ALA A 181 6.56 -21.30 -17.05
N ALA A 182 7.50 -21.48 -17.98
CA ALA A 182 8.36 -22.68 -18.03
C ALA A 182 9.59 -22.57 -17.13
N ASN A 183 9.79 -21.46 -16.44
CA ASN A 183 11.00 -21.12 -15.67
C ASN A 183 12.30 -21.32 -16.47
N LYS A 184 12.23 -21.07 -17.78
CA LYS A 184 13.33 -21.24 -18.73
C LYS A 184 13.70 -19.90 -19.35
N ARG A 185 14.99 -19.65 -19.46
CA ARG A 185 15.51 -18.52 -20.21
C ARG A 185 15.51 -18.89 -21.71
N ILE A 186 14.63 -18.25 -22.49
CA ILE A 186 14.69 -18.40 -23.95
C ILE A 186 15.70 -17.38 -24.48
N VAL A 187 16.77 -17.88 -25.07
CA VAL A 187 17.70 -17.07 -25.86
C VAL A 187 17.28 -17.22 -27.31
N LEU A 188 16.66 -16.19 -27.88
CA LEU A 188 16.36 -16.17 -29.31
C LEU A 188 17.68 -15.85 -30.06
N PRO A 189 18.04 -16.61 -31.09
CA PRO A 189 19.17 -16.26 -31.95
C PRO A 189 19.00 -14.87 -32.56
N GLU A 190 20.09 -14.14 -32.71
CA GLU A 190 20.06 -12.87 -33.41
C GLU A 190 19.49 -13.04 -34.83
N GLY A 191 18.52 -12.19 -35.20
CA GLY A 191 17.87 -12.25 -36.51
C GLY A 191 16.57 -13.08 -36.57
N THR A 192 16.08 -13.63 -35.46
CA THR A 192 14.78 -14.33 -35.42
C THR A 192 13.63 -13.29 -35.32
N GLU A 193 13.37 -12.60 -36.41
CA GLU A 193 12.13 -11.83 -36.55
C GLU A 193 11.05 -12.70 -37.27
N PRO A 194 9.78 -12.63 -36.84
CA PRO A 194 8.72 -13.35 -37.55
C PRO A 194 8.66 -12.79 -38.98
N ARG A 195 8.99 -13.64 -39.95
CA ARG A 195 8.78 -13.29 -41.35
C ARG A 195 7.29 -13.14 -41.58
N THR A 196 6.88 -11.98 -42.05
CA THR A 196 5.57 -11.77 -42.65
C THR A 196 5.53 -12.60 -43.94
N ILE A 197 4.71 -13.66 -43.94
CA ILE A 197 4.31 -14.37 -45.15
C ILE A 197 3.01 -13.75 -45.66
#